data_998f1554756c593418786c88694fdbc5
#
_entry.id   998f1554756c593418786c88694fdbc5
#
_cell.length_a   1.000
_cell.length_b   1.000
_cell.length_c   1.000
_cell.angle_alpha   90.00
_cell.angle_beta   90.00
_cell.angle_gamma   90.00
#
_symmetry.space_group_name_H-M   'P 1'
#
loop_
_entity.id
_entity.type
_entity.pdbx_description
1 polymer ?
#
loop_
_entity_poly.entity_id
_entity_poly.type
_entity_poly.pdbx_seq_one_letter_code
_entity_poly.pdbx_strand_id
1 'polypeptide(L)'
;MKFFTIAELCKSTTADRLGINNRCRQEHVIALTALVDNVLDPLRTWWGKPITVNSGYRCPELNAAVKGSKTSQHMKGEAADIDTGDRQQNKLLFEYIRKNLPYDQLIWEHGGDWVHVSYRADGKNRNQVLSCLLYTSDAADD
;
A
#
# COMPACT_ATOMS: atom_id res chain seq x y z
N MET A 1 -10.43 -11.49 -4.64
CA MET A 1 -8.95 -11.46 -4.53
C MET A 1 -8.38 -12.67 -5.25
N LYS A 2 -7.49 -12.43 -6.18
CA LYS A 2 -6.94 -13.48 -7.04
C LYS A 2 -5.47 -13.76 -6.74
N PHE A 3 -4.65 -12.72 -6.56
CA PHE A 3 -3.20 -12.87 -6.39
C PHE A 3 -2.72 -12.55 -4.99
N PHE A 4 -3.53 -11.90 -4.19
CA PHE A 4 -3.13 -11.45 -2.85
C PHE A 4 -4.07 -12.02 -1.80
N THR A 5 -3.57 -12.24 -0.59
CA THR A 5 -4.35 -12.73 0.54
C THR A 5 -4.37 -11.69 1.65
N ILE A 6 -5.40 -11.76 2.50
CA ILE A 6 -5.47 -10.89 3.67
C ILE A 6 -4.27 -11.14 4.59
N ALA A 7 -3.87 -12.40 4.77
CA ALA A 7 -2.71 -12.73 5.59
C ALA A 7 -1.44 -12.03 5.11
N GLU A 8 -1.23 -12.02 3.79
CA GLU A 8 -0.07 -11.34 3.18
C GLU A 8 -0.12 -9.83 3.43
N LEU A 9 -1.31 -9.24 3.30
CA LEU A 9 -1.48 -7.79 3.45
C LEU A 9 -1.43 -7.33 4.90
N CYS A 10 -1.56 -8.22 5.86
CA CYS A 10 -1.46 -7.93 7.29
C CYS A 10 -0.13 -8.36 7.90
N LYS A 11 0.73 -9.02 7.12
CA LYS A 11 2.02 -9.47 7.60
C LYS A 11 2.99 -8.30 7.76
N SER A 12 3.75 -8.31 8.84
CA SER A 12 4.79 -7.30 9.10
C SER A 12 5.94 -7.94 9.86
N THR A 13 7.13 -7.92 9.25
CA THR A 13 8.34 -8.39 9.93
C THR A 13 8.69 -7.49 11.11
N THR A 14 8.43 -6.20 11.00
CA THR A 14 8.65 -5.26 12.11
C THR A 14 7.73 -5.59 13.30
N ALA A 15 6.46 -5.87 13.03
CA ALA A 15 5.52 -6.26 14.09
C ALA A 15 5.96 -7.54 14.76
N ASP A 16 6.39 -8.54 13.98
CA ASP A 16 6.86 -9.81 14.52
C ASP A 16 8.08 -9.60 15.42
N ARG A 17 9.04 -8.80 14.95
CA ARG A 17 10.27 -8.52 15.72
C ARG A 17 9.98 -7.79 17.02
N LEU A 18 9.02 -6.88 17.02
CA LEU A 18 8.68 -6.06 18.20
C LEU A 18 7.58 -6.68 19.06
N GLY A 19 7.05 -7.84 18.68
CA GLY A 19 5.99 -8.49 19.44
C GLY A 19 4.65 -7.75 19.36
N ILE A 20 4.41 -7.02 18.27
CA ILE A 20 3.16 -6.28 18.05
C ILE A 20 2.15 -7.18 17.34
N ASN A 21 0.95 -7.25 17.86
CA ASN A 21 -0.14 -7.99 17.22
C ASN A 21 -0.79 -7.12 16.15
N ASN A 22 -0.39 -7.31 14.89
CA ASN A 22 -0.90 -6.54 13.77
C ASN A 22 -2.12 -7.21 13.13
N ARG A 23 -3.15 -7.45 13.94
CA ARG A 23 -4.32 -8.20 13.51
C ARG A 23 -5.33 -7.31 12.81
N CYS A 24 -5.77 -7.72 11.61
CA CYS A 24 -6.85 -7.04 10.88
C CYS A 24 -8.20 -7.33 11.51
N ARG A 25 -9.03 -6.29 11.62
CA ARG A 25 -10.44 -6.43 11.96
C ARG A 25 -11.27 -6.49 10.69
N GLN A 26 -12.57 -6.73 10.81
CA GLN A 26 -13.44 -6.88 9.66
C GLN A 26 -13.45 -5.63 8.78
N GLU A 27 -13.47 -4.43 9.35
CA GLU A 27 -13.43 -3.20 8.59
C GLU A 27 -12.15 -3.09 7.75
N HIS A 28 -11.03 -3.57 8.28
CA HIS A 28 -9.76 -3.57 7.54
C HIS A 28 -9.78 -4.59 6.40
N VAL A 29 -10.38 -5.73 6.63
CA VAL A 29 -10.53 -6.76 5.60
C VAL A 29 -11.37 -6.23 4.43
N ILE A 30 -12.45 -5.51 4.73
CA ILE A 30 -13.31 -4.91 3.70
C ILE A 30 -12.51 -3.91 2.87
N ALA A 31 -11.77 -3.02 3.54
CA ALA A 31 -10.96 -2.01 2.86
C ALA A 31 -9.85 -2.65 2.01
N LEU A 32 -9.14 -3.63 2.56
CA LEU A 32 -8.07 -4.33 1.84
C LEU A 32 -8.63 -5.09 0.63
N THR A 33 -9.80 -5.71 0.78
CA THR A 33 -10.43 -6.41 -0.33
C THR A 33 -10.75 -5.45 -1.47
N ALA A 34 -11.26 -4.26 -1.15
CA ALA A 34 -11.54 -3.25 -2.17
C ALA A 34 -10.26 -2.80 -2.87
N LEU A 35 -9.18 -2.59 -2.11
CA LEU A 35 -7.88 -2.21 -2.68
C LEU A 35 -7.35 -3.30 -3.62
N VAL A 36 -7.43 -4.56 -3.21
CA VAL A 36 -6.96 -5.68 -4.03
C VAL A 36 -7.81 -5.80 -5.29
N ASP A 37 -9.13 -5.81 -5.15
CA ASP A 37 -10.02 -6.05 -6.29
C ASP A 37 -9.96 -4.92 -7.33
N ASN A 38 -9.78 -3.69 -6.89
CA ASN A 38 -9.81 -2.53 -7.79
C ASN A 38 -8.43 -2.08 -8.27
N VAL A 39 -7.37 -2.38 -7.53
CA VAL A 39 -6.03 -1.88 -7.86
C VAL A 39 -5.01 -3.01 -7.98
N LEU A 40 -4.80 -3.77 -6.92
CA LEU A 40 -3.64 -4.70 -6.87
C LEU A 40 -3.81 -5.90 -7.81
N ASP A 41 -4.97 -6.53 -7.84
CA ASP A 41 -5.22 -7.65 -8.76
C ASP A 41 -5.20 -7.21 -10.23
N PRO A 42 -5.86 -6.11 -10.64
CA PRO A 42 -5.73 -5.62 -12.01
C PRO A 42 -4.29 -5.29 -12.39
N LEU A 43 -3.55 -4.66 -11.48
CA LEU A 43 -2.15 -4.34 -11.71
C LEU A 43 -1.32 -5.61 -11.90
N ARG A 44 -1.50 -6.59 -11.01
CA ARG A 44 -0.78 -7.86 -11.06
C ARG A 44 -1.10 -8.64 -12.34
N THR A 45 -2.34 -8.59 -12.79
CA THR A 45 -2.77 -9.23 -14.03
C THR A 45 -2.04 -8.62 -15.23
N TRP A 46 -2.00 -7.30 -15.29
CA TRP A 46 -1.28 -6.60 -16.38
C TRP A 46 0.22 -6.86 -16.32
N TRP A 47 0.81 -6.78 -15.11
CA TRP A 47 2.24 -6.94 -14.93
C TRP A 47 2.72 -8.35 -15.28
N GLY A 48 1.95 -9.36 -14.92
CA GLY A 48 2.24 -10.75 -15.25
C GLY A 48 3.37 -11.39 -14.45
N LYS A 49 3.87 -10.71 -13.44
CA LYS A 49 4.99 -11.16 -12.59
C LYS A 49 4.65 -10.87 -11.12
N PRO A 50 5.37 -11.51 -10.18
CA PRO A 50 5.13 -11.23 -8.75
C PRO A 50 5.36 -9.77 -8.39
N ILE A 51 4.55 -9.29 -7.47
CA ILE A 51 4.68 -7.96 -6.85
C ILE A 51 4.74 -8.19 -5.34
N THR A 52 5.76 -7.64 -4.69
CA THR A 52 5.91 -7.76 -3.24
C THR A 52 5.13 -6.64 -2.55
N VAL A 53 4.41 -6.99 -1.50
CA VAL A 53 3.78 -6.01 -0.62
C VAL A 53 4.69 -5.82 0.58
N ASN A 54 5.33 -4.66 0.67
CA ASN A 54 6.24 -4.35 1.78
C ASN A 54 5.47 -3.96 3.04
N SER A 55 4.32 -3.33 2.87
CA SER A 55 3.47 -2.90 3.98
C SER A 55 2.03 -2.81 3.48
N GLY A 56 1.12 -3.47 4.15
CA GLY A 56 -0.31 -3.33 3.92
C GLY A 56 -0.96 -2.68 5.11
N TYR A 57 -1.80 -3.43 5.84
CA TYR A 57 -2.41 -2.92 7.06
C TYR A 57 -1.38 -2.73 8.16
N ARG A 58 -1.48 -1.62 8.88
CA ARG A 58 -0.70 -1.34 10.09
C ARG A 58 -1.66 -0.97 11.22
N CYS A 59 -1.60 -1.71 12.33
CA CYS A 59 -2.32 -1.30 13.53
C CYS A 59 -1.69 0.00 14.09
N PRO A 60 -2.40 0.75 14.95
CA PRO A 60 -1.86 2.01 15.47
C PRO A 60 -0.50 1.86 16.15
N GLU A 61 -0.28 0.79 16.89
CA GLU A 61 1.00 0.55 17.56
C GLU A 61 2.13 0.35 16.57
N LEU A 62 1.89 -0.45 15.52
CA LEU A 62 2.89 -0.67 14.46
C LEU A 62 3.15 0.62 13.69
N ASN A 63 2.11 1.36 13.38
CA ASN A 63 2.25 2.63 12.66
C ASN A 63 3.11 3.62 13.45
N ALA A 64 2.94 3.69 14.76
CA ALA A 64 3.78 4.52 15.61
C ALA A 64 5.23 4.03 15.61
N ALA A 65 5.44 2.70 15.65
CA ALA A 65 6.78 2.12 15.68
C ALA A 65 7.57 2.43 14.41
N VAL A 66 6.91 2.47 13.26
CA VAL A 66 7.56 2.81 11.97
C VAL A 66 7.46 4.29 11.64
N LYS A 67 6.96 5.11 12.58
CA LYS A 67 6.83 6.56 12.45
C LYS A 67 5.97 6.99 11.26
N GLY A 68 4.90 6.24 11.01
CA GLY A 68 3.93 6.61 10.00
C GLY A 68 3.10 7.81 10.44
N SER A 69 2.46 8.45 9.47
CA SER A 69 1.55 9.56 9.73
C SER A 69 0.43 9.12 10.66
N LYS A 70 0.01 10.04 11.54
CA LYS A 70 -1.11 9.76 12.47
C LYS A 70 -2.43 9.54 11.75
N THR A 71 -2.52 9.94 10.48
CA THR A 71 -3.71 9.76 9.66
C THR A 71 -3.47 8.78 8.51
N SER A 72 -2.47 7.91 8.65
CA SER A 72 -2.07 6.97 7.59
C SER A 72 -3.22 6.06 7.18
N GLN A 73 -3.42 5.94 5.86
CA GLN A 73 -4.41 5.01 5.31
C GLN A 73 -4.01 3.55 5.50
N HIS A 74 -2.74 3.27 5.82
CA HIS A 74 -2.34 1.91 6.21
C HIS A 74 -3.11 1.45 7.45
N MET A 75 -3.42 2.36 8.37
CA MET A 75 -4.18 2.00 9.58
C MET A 75 -5.65 1.68 9.31
N LYS A 76 -6.15 2.08 8.15
CA LYS A 76 -7.54 1.81 7.74
C LYS A 76 -7.64 0.58 6.83
N GLY A 77 -6.52 -0.01 6.44
CA GLY A 77 -6.51 -1.09 5.45
C GLY A 77 -6.71 -0.58 4.03
N GLU A 78 -6.49 0.71 3.79
CA GLU A 78 -6.75 1.34 2.49
C GLU A 78 -5.48 1.49 1.64
N ALA A 79 -4.31 1.12 2.14
CA ALA A 79 -3.06 1.39 1.46
C ALA A 79 -2.13 0.17 1.43
N ALA A 80 -1.30 0.13 0.41
CA ALA A 80 -0.21 -0.84 0.30
C ALA A 80 1.02 -0.17 -0.31
N ASP A 81 2.18 -0.56 0.20
CA ASP A 81 3.47 -0.23 -0.40
C ASP A 81 3.93 -1.43 -1.18
N ILE A 82 4.10 -1.27 -2.48
CA ILE A 82 4.41 -2.37 -3.39
C ILE A 82 5.75 -2.14 -4.07
N ASP A 83 6.41 -3.24 -4.46
CA ASP A 83 7.77 -3.19 -4.92
C ASP A 83 8.07 -4.40 -5.82
N THR A 84 8.82 -4.16 -6.90
CA THR A 84 9.31 -5.23 -7.78
C THR A 84 10.76 -5.60 -7.46
N GLY A 85 11.45 -4.78 -6.64
CA GLY A 85 12.87 -4.92 -6.38
C GLY A 85 13.73 -4.12 -7.35
N ASP A 86 13.13 -3.39 -8.29
CA ASP A 86 13.84 -2.61 -9.29
C ASP A 86 13.11 -1.28 -9.53
N ARG A 87 13.85 -0.17 -9.47
CA ARG A 87 13.26 1.16 -9.59
C ARG A 87 12.64 1.41 -10.96
N GLN A 88 13.26 0.91 -12.02
CA GLN A 88 12.73 1.08 -13.38
C GLN A 88 11.43 0.32 -13.56
N GLN A 89 11.35 -0.89 -13.01
CA GLN A 89 10.11 -1.68 -13.04
C GLN A 89 9.05 -1.04 -12.16
N ASN A 90 9.42 -0.50 -11.00
CA ASN A 90 8.49 0.23 -10.15
C ASN A 90 7.90 1.43 -10.89
N LYS A 91 8.69 2.07 -11.75
CA LYS A 91 8.20 3.17 -12.59
C LYS A 91 7.10 2.69 -13.54
N LEU A 92 7.25 1.50 -14.11
CA LEU A 92 6.24 0.94 -14.98
C LEU A 92 4.93 0.66 -14.23
N LEU A 93 5.03 0.13 -13.00
CA LEU A 93 3.85 -0.06 -12.15
C LEU A 93 3.18 1.27 -11.84
N PHE A 94 3.97 2.26 -11.44
CA PHE A 94 3.47 3.60 -11.09
C PHE A 94 2.70 4.22 -12.25
N GLU A 95 3.29 4.20 -13.44
CA GLU A 95 2.67 4.78 -14.62
C GLU A 95 1.41 4.05 -15.05
N TYR A 96 1.40 2.72 -14.93
CA TYR A 96 0.21 1.95 -15.27
C TYR A 96 -0.95 2.28 -14.33
N ILE A 97 -0.69 2.35 -13.02
CA ILE A 97 -1.71 2.73 -12.04
C ILE A 97 -2.23 4.12 -12.38
N ARG A 98 -1.32 5.07 -12.59
CA ARG A 98 -1.68 6.46 -12.84
C ARG A 98 -2.62 6.60 -14.03
N LYS A 99 -2.36 5.85 -15.09
CA LYS A 99 -3.09 5.98 -16.35
C LYS A 99 -4.35 5.14 -16.43
N ASN A 100 -4.40 3.99 -15.73
CA ASN A 100 -5.40 2.97 -16.03
C ASN A 100 -6.23 2.52 -14.83
N LEU A 101 -5.82 2.80 -13.60
CA LEU A 101 -6.49 2.26 -12.43
C LEU A 101 -7.02 3.39 -11.53
N PRO A 102 -8.06 3.11 -10.74
CA PRO A 102 -8.54 4.07 -9.76
C PRO A 102 -7.63 4.06 -8.54
N TYR A 103 -7.47 5.20 -7.88
CA TYR A 103 -6.70 5.29 -6.65
C TYR A 103 -7.09 6.54 -5.87
N ASP A 104 -6.88 6.51 -4.56
CA ASP A 104 -7.04 7.70 -3.73
C ASP A 104 -5.74 8.50 -3.74
N GLN A 105 -4.62 7.87 -3.34
CA GLN A 105 -3.29 8.45 -3.47
C GLN A 105 -2.35 7.46 -4.15
N LEU A 106 -1.48 7.99 -4.99
CA LEU A 106 -0.42 7.24 -5.65
C LEU A 106 0.87 8.01 -5.42
N ILE A 107 1.83 7.40 -4.72
CA ILE A 107 3.03 8.10 -4.28
C ILE A 107 4.28 7.37 -4.77
N TRP A 108 5.16 8.14 -5.44
CA TRP A 108 6.48 7.69 -5.83
C TRP A 108 7.42 7.90 -4.65
N GLU A 109 7.80 6.81 -3.96
CA GLU A 109 8.47 6.89 -2.68
C GLU A 109 9.97 6.70 -2.82
N HIS A 110 10.73 7.59 -2.18
CA HIS A 110 12.19 7.50 -2.06
C HIS A 110 12.89 7.21 -3.40
N GLY A 111 12.52 7.97 -4.43
CA GLY A 111 13.14 7.82 -5.75
C GLY A 111 12.79 6.52 -6.46
N GLY A 112 11.74 5.84 -6.04
CA GLY A 112 11.27 4.61 -6.67
C GLY A 112 11.64 3.33 -5.94
N ASP A 113 12.08 3.44 -4.69
CA ASP A 113 12.33 2.25 -3.87
C ASP A 113 11.06 1.43 -3.70
N TRP A 114 9.90 2.09 -3.64
CA TRP A 114 8.60 1.44 -3.68
C TRP A 114 7.53 2.40 -4.18
N VAL A 115 6.35 1.86 -4.42
CA VAL A 115 5.18 2.63 -4.83
C VAL A 115 4.11 2.48 -3.76
N HIS A 116 3.63 3.61 -3.25
CA HIS A 116 2.49 3.63 -2.32
C HIS A 116 1.21 3.85 -3.12
N VAL A 117 0.20 3.03 -2.89
CA VAL A 117 -1.11 3.22 -3.51
C VAL A 117 -2.19 2.98 -2.48
N SER A 118 -3.22 3.83 -2.50
CA SER A 118 -4.38 3.68 -1.63
C SER A 118 -5.67 3.71 -2.45
N TYR A 119 -6.71 3.15 -1.87
CA TYR A 119 -8.03 3.09 -2.48
C TYR A 119 -9.09 3.10 -1.38
N ARG A 120 -10.10 3.95 -1.55
CA ARG A 120 -11.21 4.05 -0.60
C ARG A 120 -12.40 3.24 -1.09
N ALA A 121 -12.87 2.32 -0.24
CA ALA A 121 -13.97 1.43 -0.59
C ALA A 121 -15.28 2.18 -0.88
N ASP A 122 -15.44 3.40 -0.34
CA ASP A 122 -16.61 4.24 -0.61
C ASP A 122 -16.58 4.87 -2.02
N GLY A 123 -15.49 4.67 -2.76
CA GLY A 123 -15.35 5.20 -4.12
C GLY A 123 -15.00 6.68 -4.20
N LYS A 124 -14.88 7.37 -3.06
CA LYS A 124 -14.57 8.81 -3.03
C LYS A 124 -13.08 9.04 -3.09
N ASN A 125 -12.46 8.57 -4.16
CA ASN A 125 -11.02 8.62 -4.36
C ASN A 125 -10.57 9.98 -4.90
N ARG A 126 -9.47 10.51 -4.36
CA ARG A 126 -8.97 11.84 -4.68
C ARG A 126 -8.18 11.90 -5.99
N ASN A 127 -7.72 10.75 -6.50
CA ASN A 127 -6.83 10.68 -7.68
C ASN A 127 -5.58 11.55 -7.52
N GLN A 128 -5.01 11.56 -6.32
CA GLN A 128 -3.88 12.41 -5.99
C GLN A 128 -2.57 11.69 -6.24
N VAL A 129 -1.70 12.31 -7.05
CA VAL A 129 -0.36 11.78 -7.35
C VAL A 129 0.68 12.62 -6.63
N LEU A 130 1.57 11.96 -5.91
CA LEU A 130 2.61 12.62 -5.13
C LEU A 130 3.96 11.96 -5.40
N SER A 131 5.03 12.70 -5.13
CA SER A 131 6.39 12.18 -5.18
C SER A 131 7.10 12.59 -3.90
N CYS A 132 7.70 11.63 -3.19
CA CYS A 132 8.41 11.89 -1.96
C CYS A 132 9.88 11.54 -2.12
N LEU A 133 10.74 12.55 -2.01
CA LEU A 133 12.19 12.38 -2.06
C LEU A 133 12.83 12.48 -0.67
N LEU A 134 12.01 12.79 0.34
CA LEU A 134 12.49 12.96 1.70
C LEU A 134 12.53 11.63 2.43
N TYR A 135 13.35 11.55 3.46
CA TYR A 135 13.53 10.34 4.25
C TYR A 135 12.53 10.21 5.38
N THR A 136 11.66 11.18 5.57
CA THR A 136 10.65 11.13 6.60
C THR A 136 9.46 10.35 6.07
N SER A 137 9.34 9.10 6.47
CA SER A 137 8.27 8.23 6.00
C SER A 137 6.88 8.77 6.33
N ASP A 138 6.74 9.48 7.41
CA ASP A 138 5.48 10.04 7.85
C ASP A 138 4.94 11.11 6.90
N ALA A 139 5.78 11.76 6.13
CA ALA A 139 5.34 12.76 5.16
C ALA A 139 4.60 12.13 3.98
N ALA A 140 4.85 10.86 3.71
CA ALA A 140 4.34 10.19 2.51
C ALA A 140 3.17 9.26 2.79
N ASP A 141 2.95 8.90 4.03
CA ASP A 141 1.99 7.86 4.38
C ASP A 141 0.59 8.35 4.49
N ASP A 142 0.25 9.18 3.74
CA ASP A 142 -1.00 9.68 3.66
C ASP A 142 -1.84 10.06 4.26
#